data_ea2e838ebba2e1bf9d8cb41311ca5c69
#
_entry.id   ea2e838ebba2e1bf9d8cb41311ca5c69
#
_cell.length_a   1.000
_cell.length_b   1.000
_cell.length_c   1.000
_cell.angle_alpha   90.00
_cell.angle_beta   90.00
_cell.angle_gamma   90.00
#
_symmetry.space_group_name_H-M   'P 1'
#
loop_
_entity.id
_entity.type
_entity.pdbx_description
1 polymer ?
#
loop_
_entity_poly.entity_id
_entity_poly.type
_entity_poly.pdbx_seq_one_letter_code
_entity_poly.pdbx_strand_id
1 'polypeptide(L)'
;MAKRCSPCLRPPTLETIYADRGRRIIRQIDDKVFVSAQVQPGDVAALAQQGVTMIVNNRPDGEEPGQPLGAEIEEAATAAGMDYRSIPIIRGIGPADAEAMREALKQSRGNVLAFCRTGTRSALTWALARSEEGLPRAEIEERLKNAGVDPTPIAHLL
;
A
#
# COMPACT_ATOMS: atom_id res chain seq x y z
N MET A 1 9.62 -28.22 -39.26
CA MET A 1 10.37 -27.25 -38.46
C MET A 1 9.44 -26.72 -37.34
N ALA A 2 9.57 -27.19 -36.13
CA ALA A 2 8.82 -26.68 -34.99
C ALA A 2 9.39 -25.33 -34.57
N LYS A 3 8.60 -24.26 -34.73
CA LYS A 3 8.94 -22.97 -34.11
C LYS A 3 8.88 -23.13 -32.61
N ARG A 4 10.01 -23.07 -31.92
CA ARG A 4 10.07 -22.97 -30.49
C ARG A 4 9.41 -21.66 -30.11
N CYS A 5 8.23 -21.72 -29.47
CA CYS A 5 7.68 -20.59 -28.75
C CYS A 5 8.69 -20.19 -27.67
N SER A 6 9.16 -18.95 -27.74
CA SER A 6 9.88 -18.34 -26.66
C SER A 6 9.02 -18.46 -25.37
N PRO A 7 9.59 -18.84 -24.22
CA PRO A 7 8.82 -18.85 -22.99
C PRO A 7 8.26 -17.45 -22.78
N CYS A 8 6.94 -17.36 -22.68
CA CYS A 8 6.28 -16.14 -22.24
C CYS A 8 6.82 -15.82 -20.85
N LEU A 9 7.73 -14.86 -20.77
CA LEU A 9 8.19 -14.31 -19.51
C LEU A 9 6.94 -13.74 -18.83
N ARG A 10 6.51 -14.37 -17.75
CA ARG A 10 5.50 -13.78 -16.89
C ARG A 10 6.00 -12.39 -16.48
N PRO A 11 5.18 -11.35 -16.57
CA PRO A 11 5.58 -10.06 -16.07
C PRO A 11 5.99 -10.22 -14.59
N PRO A 12 7.06 -9.54 -14.15
CA PRO A 12 7.50 -9.64 -12.78
C PRO A 12 6.34 -9.29 -11.84
N THR A 13 6.15 -10.08 -10.80
CA THR A 13 5.13 -9.80 -9.79
C THR A 13 5.55 -8.60 -8.94
N LEU A 14 4.60 -7.95 -8.26
CA LEU A 14 4.89 -6.85 -7.33
C LEU A 14 6.01 -7.21 -6.35
N GLU A 15 6.05 -8.47 -5.91
CA GLU A 15 7.11 -9.00 -5.04
C GLU A 15 8.49 -9.02 -5.71
N THR A 16 8.54 -9.31 -7.00
CA THR A 16 9.81 -9.46 -7.76
C THR A 16 10.47 -8.12 -8.04
N ILE A 17 9.69 -7.05 -8.25
CA ILE A 17 10.22 -5.70 -8.53
C ILE A 17 10.98 -5.14 -7.34
N TYR A 18 10.56 -5.47 -6.13
CA TYR A 18 11.16 -4.97 -4.90
C TYR A 18 12.25 -5.88 -4.30
N ALA A 19 12.27 -7.16 -4.63
CA ALA A 19 13.29 -8.10 -4.20
C ALA A 19 14.69 -7.75 -4.76
N ASP A 20 14.74 -7.17 -5.96
CA ASP A 20 15.98 -6.91 -6.69
C ASP A 20 16.78 -5.69 -6.17
N ARG A 21 16.21 -4.86 -5.29
CA ARG A 21 16.87 -3.67 -4.75
C ARG A 21 17.20 -3.74 -3.25
N GLY A 22 17.11 -4.92 -2.61
CA GLY A 22 17.45 -5.12 -1.20
C GLY A 22 16.60 -4.33 -0.19
N ARG A 23 15.52 -3.71 -0.63
CA ARG A 23 14.53 -2.97 0.17
C ARG A 23 13.15 -3.21 -0.34
N ARG A 24 12.51 -4.02 0.32
CA ARG A 24 11.47 -4.50 0.81
C ARG A 24 10.20 -4.26 0.35
N ILE A 25 9.74 -5.04 0.13
CA ILE A 25 8.63 -5.86 0.48
C ILE A 25 7.34 -5.07 0.41
N ILE A 26 6.69 -5.19 -0.77
CA ILE A 26 5.26 -5.00 -0.88
C ILE A 26 4.61 -6.25 -0.31
N ARG A 27 3.74 -6.08 0.66
CA ARG A 27 3.01 -7.16 1.33
C ARG A 27 1.53 -7.05 0.99
N GLN A 28 0.96 -8.12 0.52
CA GLN A 28 -0.49 -8.18 0.31
C GLN A 28 -1.18 -8.34 1.66
N ILE A 29 -2.19 -7.52 1.92
CA ILE A 29 -2.97 -7.56 3.14
C ILE A 29 -4.45 -7.89 2.89
N ASP A 30 -4.93 -7.59 1.70
CA ASP A 30 -6.31 -7.85 1.28
C ASP A 30 -6.29 -8.24 -0.21
N ASP A 31 -7.40 -8.67 -0.77
CA ASP A 31 -7.48 -9.11 -2.17
C ASP A 31 -6.95 -8.08 -3.17
N LYS A 32 -7.14 -6.79 -2.86
CA LYS A 32 -6.73 -5.67 -3.72
C LYS A 32 -5.87 -4.63 -3.00
N VAL A 33 -5.45 -4.89 -1.75
CA VAL A 33 -4.71 -3.93 -0.94
C VAL A 33 -3.34 -4.47 -0.58
N PHE A 34 -2.34 -3.66 -0.87
CA PHE A 34 -0.94 -3.91 -0.60
C PHE A 34 -0.39 -2.81 0.29
N VAL A 35 0.55 -3.14 1.15
CA VAL A 35 1.25 -2.18 2.01
C VAL A 35 2.75 -2.27 1.81
N SER A 36 3.44 -1.15 1.91
CA SER A 36 4.90 -1.10 1.75
C SER A 36 5.56 -0.01 2.59
N ALA A 37 6.89 -0.07 2.64
CA ALA A 37 7.71 1.05 3.07
C ALA A 37 7.67 2.18 2.04
N GLN A 38 8.40 3.28 2.30
CA GLN A 38 8.45 4.46 1.43
C GLN A 38 8.59 4.10 -0.06
N VAL A 39 7.68 4.60 -0.86
CA VAL A 39 7.72 4.55 -2.33
C VAL A 39 8.56 5.72 -2.85
N GLN A 40 9.39 5.46 -3.85
CA GLN A 40 10.12 6.51 -4.56
C GLN A 40 9.35 6.95 -5.81
N PRO A 41 9.44 8.24 -6.21
CA PRO A 41 8.79 8.70 -7.45
C PRO A 41 9.15 7.85 -8.67
N GLY A 42 10.40 7.41 -8.77
CA GLY A 42 10.89 6.56 -9.86
C GLY A 42 10.31 5.15 -9.91
N ASP A 43 9.67 4.68 -8.83
CA ASP A 43 9.08 3.34 -8.77
C ASP A 43 7.61 3.33 -9.23
N VAL A 44 6.97 4.50 -9.30
CA VAL A 44 5.52 4.62 -9.52
C VAL A 44 5.07 4.07 -10.86
N ALA A 45 5.82 4.34 -11.93
CA ALA A 45 5.50 3.83 -13.26
C ALA A 45 5.49 2.29 -13.31
N ALA A 46 6.44 1.64 -12.63
CA ALA A 46 6.50 0.19 -12.54
C ALA A 46 5.31 -0.38 -11.74
N LEU A 47 4.88 0.30 -10.67
CA LEU A 47 3.68 -0.07 -9.91
C LEU A 47 2.42 -0.01 -10.77
N ALA A 48 2.27 1.02 -11.60
CA ALA A 48 1.16 1.13 -12.54
C ALA A 48 1.14 -0.03 -13.54
N GLN A 49 2.30 -0.42 -14.07
CA GLN A 49 2.43 -1.57 -14.96
C GLN A 49 2.05 -2.90 -14.29
N GLN A 50 2.17 -2.98 -12.97
CA GLN A 50 1.77 -4.15 -12.18
C GLN A 50 0.30 -4.14 -11.75
N GLY A 51 -0.48 -3.20 -12.26
CA GLY A 51 -1.92 -3.14 -12.00
C GLY A 51 -2.32 -2.33 -10.77
N VAL A 52 -1.40 -1.60 -10.14
CA VAL A 52 -1.75 -0.65 -9.09
C VAL A 52 -2.46 0.55 -9.73
N THR A 53 -3.64 0.86 -9.23
CA THR A 53 -4.49 1.96 -9.76
C THR A 53 -4.59 3.14 -8.82
N MET A 54 -4.19 2.96 -7.55
CA MET A 54 -4.21 4.02 -6.53
C MET A 54 -3.04 3.87 -5.58
N ILE A 55 -2.43 4.99 -5.23
CA ILE A 55 -1.46 5.09 -4.13
C ILE A 55 -2.09 5.84 -2.97
N VAL A 56 -1.97 5.28 -1.77
CA VAL A 56 -2.32 5.94 -0.51
C VAL A 56 -1.05 6.23 0.28
N ASN A 57 -0.79 7.49 0.54
CA ASN A 57 0.37 7.94 1.31
C ASN A 57 -0.04 8.21 2.75
N ASN A 58 0.38 7.35 3.67
CA ASN A 58 0.15 7.52 5.12
C ASN A 58 1.32 8.18 5.86
N ARG A 59 2.38 8.53 5.14
CA ARG A 59 3.56 9.14 5.72
C ARG A 59 3.50 10.67 5.64
N PRO A 60 3.61 11.40 6.75
CA PRO A 60 3.76 12.85 6.72
C PRO A 60 5.07 13.25 6.06
N ASP A 61 5.08 14.39 5.37
CA ASP A 61 6.30 14.96 4.83
C ASP A 61 7.26 15.37 5.96
N GLY A 62 8.55 15.27 5.70
CA GLY A 62 9.57 15.80 6.61
C GLY A 62 9.86 14.91 7.83
N GLU A 63 9.47 13.64 7.84
CA GLU A 63 9.83 12.71 8.93
C GLU A 63 11.34 12.41 8.95
N GLU A 64 11.98 12.38 7.80
CA GLU A 64 13.42 12.11 7.66
C GLU A 64 14.06 13.01 6.61
N PRO A 65 15.36 13.35 6.77
CA PRO A 65 16.12 14.02 5.72
C PRO A 65 16.15 13.17 4.44
N GLY A 66 15.92 13.82 3.28
CA GLY A 66 15.95 13.12 1.98
C GLY A 66 14.68 12.33 1.65
N GLN A 67 13.67 12.36 2.51
CA GLN A 67 12.37 11.76 2.19
C GLN A 67 11.73 12.49 1.01
N PRO A 68 11.24 11.74 -0.03
CA PRO A 68 10.46 12.37 -1.09
C PRO A 68 9.23 13.07 -0.55
N LEU A 69 8.90 14.23 -1.11
CA LEU A 69 7.66 14.92 -0.78
C LEU A 69 6.44 14.14 -1.31
N GLY A 70 5.33 14.19 -0.59
CA GLY A 70 4.07 13.61 -1.04
C GLY A 70 3.65 14.15 -2.42
N ALA A 71 3.90 15.42 -2.69
CA ALA A 71 3.62 16.05 -3.99
C ALA A 71 4.40 15.42 -5.15
N GLU A 72 5.64 14.99 -4.93
CA GLU A 72 6.45 14.29 -5.94
C GLU A 72 5.88 12.90 -6.27
N ILE A 73 5.37 12.20 -5.27
CA ILE A 73 4.69 10.91 -5.47
C ILE A 73 3.35 11.11 -6.20
N GLU A 74 2.59 12.14 -5.83
CA GLU A 74 1.33 12.50 -6.48
C GLU A 74 1.52 12.84 -7.95
N GLU A 75 2.53 13.62 -8.27
CA GLU A 75 2.88 13.97 -9.65
C GLU A 75 3.21 12.72 -10.47
N ALA A 76 4.04 11.83 -9.93
CA ALA A 76 4.40 10.58 -10.58
C ALA A 76 3.18 9.66 -10.75
N ALA A 77 2.30 9.56 -9.76
CA ALA A 77 1.07 8.78 -9.84
C ALA A 77 0.14 9.32 -10.92
N THR A 78 -0.08 10.63 -10.95
CA THR A 78 -0.91 11.29 -11.95
C THR A 78 -0.36 11.07 -13.37
N ALA A 79 0.94 11.21 -13.55
CA ALA A 79 1.61 10.95 -14.83
C ALA A 79 1.46 9.50 -15.30
N ALA A 80 1.35 8.54 -14.37
CA ALA A 80 1.15 7.12 -14.65
C ALA A 80 -0.35 6.72 -14.75
N GLY A 81 -1.26 7.67 -14.66
CA GLY A 81 -2.71 7.42 -14.71
C GLY A 81 -3.30 6.79 -13.44
N MET A 82 -2.62 6.92 -12.33
CA MET A 82 -3.04 6.40 -11.02
C MET A 82 -3.71 7.50 -10.19
N ASP A 83 -4.65 7.08 -9.35
CA ASP A 83 -5.19 7.94 -8.31
C ASP A 83 -4.22 8.06 -7.13
N TYR A 84 -4.27 9.16 -6.43
CA TYR A 84 -3.44 9.42 -5.24
C TYR A 84 -4.30 9.94 -4.10
N ARG A 85 -4.03 9.45 -2.90
CA ARG A 85 -4.66 9.93 -1.66
C ARG A 85 -3.60 10.16 -0.60
N SER A 86 -3.64 11.32 0.03
CA SER A 86 -2.79 11.66 1.18
C SER A 86 -3.60 11.52 2.46
N ILE A 87 -3.21 10.57 3.30
CA ILE A 87 -3.83 10.32 4.60
C ILE A 87 -2.69 10.24 5.64
N PRO A 88 -2.04 11.36 5.96
CA PRO A 88 -0.87 11.35 6.82
C PRO A 88 -1.22 10.96 8.26
N ILE A 89 -0.51 9.97 8.80
CA ILE A 89 -0.66 9.49 10.18
C ILE A 89 0.52 10.00 10.99
N ILE A 90 0.27 10.93 11.91
CA ILE A 90 1.31 11.60 12.70
C ILE A 90 1.43 10.98 14.09
N ARG A 91 0.32 10.90 14.82
CA ARG A 91 0.27 10.42 16.21
C ARG A 91 -0.93 9.52 16.41
N GLY A 92 -0.72 8.23 16.19
CA GLY A 92 -1.83 7.29 16.28
C GLY A 92 -2.85 7.47 15.16
N ILE A 93 -3.74 6.51 15.02
CA ILE A 93 -4.73 6.44 13.95
C ILE A 93 -6.08 6.83 14.55
N GLY A 94 -6.66 7.89 14.02
CA GLY A 94 -7.98 8.36 14.45
C GLY A 94 -9.13 7.84 13.57
N PRO A 95 -10.38 8.05 14.00
CA PRO A 95 -11.58 7.68 13.21
C PRO A 95 -11.61 8.34 11.83
N ALA A 96 -11.14 9.59 11.71
CA ALA A 96 -11.07 10.29 10.43
C ALA A 96 -10.08 9.63 9.45
N ASP A 97 -8.99 9.07 9.94
CA ASP A 97 -8.01 8.36 9.13
C ASP A 97 -8.60 7.05 8.59
N ALA A 98 -9.30 6.31 9.44
CA ALA A 98 -9.99 5.08 9.05
C ALA A 98 -11.09 5.36 8.02
N GLU A 99 -11.87 6.42 8.21
CA GLU A 99 -12.88 6.86 7.25
C GLU A 99 -12.27 7.24 5.90
N ALA A 100 -11.19 8.03 5.91
CA ALA A 100 -10.49 8.42 4.68
C ALA A 100 -9.93 7.20 3.94
N MET A 101 -9.38 6.22 4.66
CA MET A 101 -8.93 4.95 4.07
C MET A 101 -10.10 4.17 3.48
N ARG A 102 -11.20 4.06 4.18
CA ARG A 102 -12.41 3.38 3.70
C ARG A 102 -12.93 3.99 2.40
N GLU A 103 -13.02 5.31 2.35
CA GLU A 103 -13.44 6.02 1.14
C GLU A 103 -12.45 5.84 -0.02
N ALA A 104 -11.15 5.89 0.25
CA ALA A 104 -10.14 5.62 -0.77
C ALA A 104 -10.29 4.21 -1.36
N LEU A 105 -10.45 3.20 -0.52
CA LEU A 105 -10.62 1.82 -0.95
C LEU A 105 -11.91 1.62 -1.76
N LYS A 106 -12.98 2.30 -1.38
CA LYS A 106 -14.28 2.26 -2.08
C LYS A 106 -14.20 2.90 -3.46
N GLN A 107 -13.45 3.99 -3.61
CA GLN A 107 -13.26 4.69 -4.87
C GLN A 107 -12.23 4.04 -5.79
N SER A 108 -11.47 3.10 -5.30
CA SER A 108 -10.43 2.43 -6.05
C SER A 108 -11.01 1.61 -7.21
N ARG A 109 -10.37 1.72 -8.38
CA ARG A 109 -10.72 0.97 -9.60
C ARG A 109 -10.03 -0.39 -9.68
N GLY A 110 -9.07 -0.67 -8.83
CA GLY A 110 -8.28 -1.89 -8.85
C GLY A 110 -7.38 -2.00 -7.62
N ASN A 111 -6.15 -2.44 -7.80
CA ASN A 111 -5.21 -2.62 -6.70
C ASN A 111 -4.76 -1.29 -6.10
N VAL A 112 -4.71 -1.26 -4.78
CA VAL A 112 -4.27 -0.11 -3.98
C VAL A 112 -2.95 -0.45 -3.31
N LEU A 113 -1.97 0.44 -3.41
CA LEU A 113 -0.76 0.40 -2.62
C LEU A 113 -0.80 1.52 -1.58
N ALA A 114 -0.82 1.15 -0.31
CA ALA A 114 -0.69 2.09 0.79
C ALA A 114 0.72 2.01 1.37
N PHE A 115 1.36 3.13 1.59
CA PHE A 115 2.71 3.16 2.14
C PHE A 115 2.87 4.16 3.30
N CYS A 116 3.82 3.87 4.16
CA CYS A 116 4.34 4.79 5.16
C CYS A 116 5.85 4.54 5.28
N ARG A 117 6.47 4.80 6.41
CA ARG A 117 7.90 4.52 6.57
C ARG A 117 8.22 3.02 6.47
N THR A 118 7.40 2.16 7.09
CA THR A 118 7.61 0.71 7.18
C THR A 118 6.45 -0.14 6.65
N GLY A 119 5.30 0.48 6.36
CA GLY A 119 4.06 -0.19 6.02
C GLY A 119 3.12 -0.43 7.21
N THR A 120 3.60 -0.28 8.44
CA THR A 120 2.82 -0.57 9.65
C THR A 120 1.62 0.35 9.83
N ARG A 121 1.79 1.67 9.75
CA ARG A 121 0.67 2.62 9.84
C ARG A 121 -0.38 2.38 8.77
N SER A 122 0.06 2.09 7.55
CA SER A 122 -0.83 1.76 6.43
C SER A 122 -1.66 0.51 6.70
N ALA A 123 -1.02 -0.55 7.19
CA ALA A 123 -1.70 -1.80 7.53
C ALA A 123 -2.70 -1.62 8.68
N LEU A 124 -2.34 -0.88 9.72
CA LEU A 124 -3.21 -0.62 10.86
C LEU A 124 -4.39 0.29 10.49
N THR A 125 -4.18 1.28 9.63
CA THR A 125 -5.27 2.13 9.12
C THR A 125 -6.25 1.32 8.26
N TRP A 126 -5.74 0.44 7.41
CA TRP A 126 -6.56 -0.53 6.68
C TRP A 126 -7.40 -1.40 7.64
N ALA A 127 -6.78 -1.90 8.70
CA ALA A 127 -7.45 -2.76 9.68
C ALA A 127 -8.65 -2.07 10.34
N LEU A 128 -8.48 -0.81 10.76
CA LEU A 128 -9.57 -0.03 11.33
C LEU A 128 -10.68 0.25 10.31
N ALA A 129 -10.32 0.59 9.08
CA ALA A 129 -11.28 0.80 8.00
C ALA A 129 -12.14 -0.46 7.77
N ARG A 130 -11.52 -1.63 7.73
CA ARG A 130 -12.23 -2.91 7.54
C ARG A 130 -13.06 -3.32 8.76
N SER A 131 -12.59 -3.02 9.97
CA SER A 131 -13.36 -3.24 11.19
C SER A 131 -14.65 -2.44 11.18
N GLU A 132 -14.61 -1.18 10.76
CA GLU A 132 -15.81 -0.33 10.62
C GLU A 132 -16.78 -0.84 9.55
N GLU A 133 -16.29 -1.55 8.54
CA GLU A 133 -17.10 -2.22 7.53
C GLU A 133 -17.67 -3.57 7.99
N GLY A 134 -17.31 -4.02 9.18
CA GLY A 134 -17.82 -5.26 9.77
C GLY A 134 -16.97 -6.50 9.47
N LEU A 135 -15.75 -6.35 8.97
CA LEU A 135 -14.84 -7.49 8.84
C LEU A 135 -14.51 -8.05 10.24
N PRO A 136 -14.64 -9.38 10.45
CA PRO A 136 -14.42 -9.96 11.77
C PRO A 136 -12.99 -9.69 12.30
N ARG A 137 -12.89 -9.36 13.56
CA ARG A 137 -11.62 -9.11 14.25
C ARG A 137 -10.60 -10.24 14.01
N ALA A 138 -11.00 -11.49 14.14
CA ALA A 138 -10.12 -12.64 13.95
C ALA A 138 -9.50 -12.66 12.55
N GLU A 139 -10.28 -12.30 11.52
CA GLU A 139 -9.79 -12.23 10.14
C GLU A 139 -8.82 -11.06 9.95
N ILE A 140 -9.11 -9.90 10.53
CA ILE A 140 -8.22 -8.75 10.51
C ILE A 140 -6.88 -9.08 11.16
N GLU A 141 -6.89 -9.67 12.35
CA GLU A 141 -5.68 -10.06 13.07
C GLU A 141 -4.86 -11.10 12.30
N GLU A 142 -5.51 -12.06 11.66
CA GLU A 142 -4.84 -13.05 10.81
C GLU A 142 -4.14 -12.40 9.61
N ARG A 143 -4.82 -11.50 8.91
CA ARG A 143 -4.26 -10.78 7.75
C ARG A 143 -3.09 -9.89 8.15
N LEU A 144 -3.18 -9.17 9.28
CA LEU A 144 -2.08 -8.38 9.82
C LEU A 144 -0.88 -9.26 10.18
N LYS A 145 -1.12 -10.38 10.85
CA LYS A 145 -0.07 -11.33 11.19
C LYS A 145 0.63 -11.90 9.96
N ASN A 146 -0.13 -12.28 8.94
CA ASN A 146 0.42 -12.78 7.68
C ASN A 146 1.25 -11.72 6.95
N ALA A 147 0.91 -10.45 7.11
CA ALA A 147 1.70 -9.32 6.60
C ALA A 147 2.85 -8.90 7.53
N GLY A 148 3.06 -9.61 8.65
CA GLY A 148 4.14 -9.31 9.60
C GLY A 148 3.89 -8.05 10.45
N VAL A 149 2.64 -7.67 10.64
CA VAL A 149 2.24 -6.47 11.40
C VAL A 149 1.59 -6.87 12.73
N ASP A 150 2.08 -6.27 13.80
CA ASP A 150 1.51 -6.45 15.14
C ASP A 150 0.23 -5.62 15.31
N PRO A 151 -0.92 -6.24 15.63
CA PRO A 151 -2.18 -5.53 15.84
C PRO A 151 -2.28 -4.81 17.18
N THR A 152 -1.37 -5.06 18.11
CA THR A 152 -1.44 -4.56 19.49
C THR A 152 -1.75 -3.05 19.59
N PRO A 153 -1.16 -2.15 18.78
CA PRO A 153 -1.44 -0.71 18.88
C PRO A 153 -2.90 -0.33 18.68
N ILE A 154 -3.67 -1.14 17.96
CA ILE A 154 -5.09 -0.88 17.66
C ILE A 154 -6.04 -1.96 18.17
N ALA A 155 -5.53 -2.95 18.89
CA ALA A 155 -6.33 -4.11 19.33
C ALA A 155 -7.57 -3.70 20.16
N HIS A 156 -7.48 -2.60 20.90
CA HIS A 156 -8.59 -2.05 21.68
C HIS A 156 -9.66 -1.35 20.83
N LEU A 157 -9.39 -1.13 19.55
CA LEU A 157 -10.30 -0.48 18.60
C LEU A 157 -10.98 -1.46 17.63
N LEU A 158 -10.52 -2.71 17.60
CA LEU A 158 -11.05 -3.76 16.72
C LEU A 158 -12.29 -4.45 17.29
#